data_896559aaa3bd329c5a0a8ba3a38c1fc9
#
_entry.id   896559aaa3bd329c5a0a8ba3a38c1fc9
#
_cell.length_a   1.000
_cell.length_b   1.000
_cell.length_c   1.000
_cell.angle_alpha   90.00
_cell.angle_beta   90.00
_cell.angle_gamma   90.00
#
_symmetry.space_group_name_H-M   'P 1'
#
loop_
_entity.id
_entity.type
_entity.pdbx_description
1 polymer ?
#
loop_
_entity_poly.entity_id
_entity_poly.type
_entity_poly.pdbx_seq_one_letter_code
_entity_poly.pdbx_strand_id
1 'polypeptide(L)'
;MKKFIIYTDGGSRGNPGKAGIGVVICNEKGQEVKKYGEYLGDNLTNNEAEYKAVIFALKKFKALFGKKLAENTDVEIRADSELVVKQLNGEYRLENPKIQQFFIEVWNLKFDFRSVKFKYIPREKNKEADRLVNEALDGAAGAKTLF
;
A
#
# COMPACT_ATOMS: atom_id res chain seq x y z
N MET A 1 -16.92 -16.24 6.06
CA MET A 1 -15.57 -15.79 5.68
C MET A 1 -15.67 -14.63 4.72
N LYS A 2 -14.81 -13.66 4.89
CA LYS A 2 -14.84 -12.44 4.08
C LYS A 2 -13.66 -12.37 3.15
N LYS A 3 -13.86 -11.75 2.00
CA LYS A 3 -12.76 -11.40 1.09
C LYS A 3 -12.82 -9.91 0.81
N PHE A 4 -11.66 -9.26 0.87
CA PHE A 4 -11.50 -7.86 0.50
C PHE A 4 -10.38 -7.73 -0.52
N ILE A 5 -10.52 -6.76 -1.40
CA ILE A 5 -9.52 -6.43 -2.39
C ILE A 5 -9.02 -5.04 -2.06
N ILE A 6 -7.71 -4.88 -1.92
CA ILE A 6 -7.11 -3.59 -1.58
C ILE A 6 -6.14 -3.19 -2.68
N TYR A 7 -6.39 -2.05 -3.29
CA TYR A 7 -5.49 -1.45 -4.27
C TYR A 7 -4.53 -0.54 -3.53
N THR A 8 -3.24 -0.69 -3.79
CA THR A 8 -2.21 0.12 -3.15
C THR A 8 -1.30 0.73 -4.20
N ASP A 9 -0.83 1.93 -3.91
CA ASP A 9 0.19 2.60 -4.72
C ASP A 9 1.04 3.47 -3.80
N GLY A 10 2.30 3.61 -4.16
CA GLY A 10 3.23 4.48 -3.47
C GLY A 10 4.16 5.12 -4.49
N GLY A 11 4.51 6.36 -4.26
CA GLY A 11 5.40 7.03 -5.18
C GLY A 11 6.13 8.19 -4.54
N SER A 12 7.25 8.58 -5.14
CA SER A 12 8.00 9.74 -4.71
C SER A 12 8.23 10.68 -5.88
N ARG A 13 8.22 11.96 -5.60
CA ARG A 13 8.62 13.01 -6.55
C ARG A 13 10.10 13.30 -6.29
N GLY A 14 10.95 12.76 -7.17
CA GLY A 14 12.36 12.56 -6.92
C GLY A 14 12.53 11.15 -6.32
N ASN A 15 13.66 10.51 -6.57
CA ASN A 15 13.88 9.14 -6.11
C ASN A 15 15.30 9.01 -5.51
N PRO A 16 15.51 9.35 -4.22
CA PRO A 16 14.50 9.65 -3.19
C PRO A 16 13.92 11.05 -3.27
N GLY A 17 12.76 11.26 -2.64
CA GLY A 17 12.10 12.54 -2.58
C GLY A 17 10.85 12.51 -1.70
N LYS A 18 10.00 13.50 -1.87
CA LYS A 18 8.71 13.56 -1.16
C LYS A 18 7.82 12.44 -1.65
N ALA A 19 7.29 11.67 -0.72
CA ALA A 19 6.54 10.45 -1.03
C ALA A 19 5.13 10.49 -0.46
N GLY A 20 4.25 9.74 -1.13
CA GLY A 20 2.87 9.57 -0.72
C GLY A 20 2.37 8.18 -1.04
N ILE A 21 1.25 7.82 -0.46
CA ILE A 21 0.59 6.54 -0.70
C ILE A 21 -0.88 6.76 -1.04
N GLY A 22 -1.42 5.79 -1.77
CA GLY A 22 -2.84 5.69 -2.04
C GLY A 22 -3.31 4.28 -1.75
N VAL A 23 -4.46 4.17 -1.07
CA VAL A 23 -5.04 2.89 -0.68
C VAL A 23 -6.54 2.93 -0.94
N VAL A 24 -7.05 1.92 -1.64
CA VAL A 24 -8.48 1.78 -1.91
C VAL A 24 -8.93 0.39 -1.43
N ILE A 25 -9.76 0.36 -0.40
CA ILE A 25 -10.30 -0.89 0.15
C ILE A 25 -11.63 -1.18 -0.51
N CYS A 26 -11.74 -2.33 -1.17
CA CYS A 26 -12.94 -2.77 -1.85
C CYS A 26 -13.45 -4.07 -1.25
N ASN A 27 -14.77 -4.27 -1.32
CA ASN A 27 -15.35 -5.56 -0.96
C ASN A 27 -15.12 -6.58 -2.09
N GLU A 28 -15.56 -7.80 -1.89
CA GLU A 28 -15.41 -8.90 -2.86
C GLU A 28 -16.04 -8.57 -4.22
N LYS A 29 -17.09 -7.76 -4.24
CA LYS A 29 -17.78 -7.34 -5.48
C LYS A 29 -17.06 -6.20 -6.20
N GLY A 30 -15.96 -5.71 -5.64
CA GLY A 30 -15.20 -4.61 -6.22
C GLY A 30 -15.75 -3.22 -5.87
N GLN A 31 -16.69 -3.14 -4.96
CA GLN A 31 -17.24 -1.86 -4.51
C GLN A 31 -16.30 -1.21 -3.52
N GLU A 32 -16.01 0.07 -3.72
CA GLU A 32 -15.16 0.83 -2.80
C GLU A 32 -15.84 0.99 -1.44
N VAL A 33 -15.12 0.63 -0.39
CA VAL A 33 -15.58 0.76 0.99
C VAL A 33 -14.91 1.95 1.65
N LYS A 34 -13.60 2.10 1.44
CA LYS A 34 -12.80 3.17 2.04
C LYS A 34 -11.61 3.48 1.15
N LYS A 35 -11.18 4.74 1.15
CA LYS A 35 -9.97 5.14 0.40
C LYS A 35 -9.17 6.15 1.19
N TYR A 36 -7.86 6.13 1.02
CA TYR A 36 -6.92 6.98 1.73
C TYR A 36 -5.82 7.47 0.81
N GLY A 37 -5.47 8.74 0.94
CA GLY A 37 -4.27 9.31 0.36
C GLY A 37 -3.48 9.96 1.49
N GLU A 38 -2.22 9.55 1.68
CA GLU A 38 -1.41 10.03 2.79
C GLU A 38 -0.03 10.48 2.32
N TYR A 39 0.39 11.63 2.82
CA TYR A 39 1.74 12.12 2.62
C TYR A 39 2.67 11.47 3.65
N LEU A 40 3.78 10.89 3.17
CA LEU A 40 4.71 10.15 4.03
C LEU A 40 5.90 10.98 4.53
N GLY A 41 6.18 12.12 3.90
CA GLY A 41 7.36 12.89 4.20
C GLY A 41 8.37 12.86 3.07
N ASP A 42 9.59 13.29 3.38
CA ASP A 42 10.65 13.50 2.40
C ASP A 42 11.68 12.35 2.42
N ASN A 43 12.52 12.31 1.40
CA ASN A 43 13.67 11.41 1.33
C ASN A 43 13.30 9.92 1.31
N LEU A 44 12.22 9.58 0.61
CA LEU A 44 11.80 8.19 0.40
C LEU A 44 11.93 7.82 -1.08
N THR A 45 12.31 6.55 -1.33
CA THR A 45 12.31 6.02 -2.70
C THR A 45 10.92 5.53 -3.09
N ASN A 46 10.72 5.32 -4.39
CA ASN A 46 9.48 4.73 -4.89
C ASN A 46 9.19 3.38 -4.23
N ASN A 47 10.21 2.51 -4.14
CA ASN A 47 10.03 1.18 -3.55
C ASN A 47 9.65 1.25 -2.07
N GLU A 48 10.28 2.18 -1.33
CA GLU A 48 9.92 2.38 0.07
C GLU A 48 8.47 2.83 0.23
N ALA A 49 8.03 3.76 -0.62
CA ALA A 49 6.64 4.23 -0.61
C ALA A 49 5.67 3.09 -0.93
N GLU A 50 6.02 2.23 -1.89
CA GLU A 50 5.20 1.07 -2.25
C GLU A 50 5.01 0.12 -1.08
N TYR A 51 6.09 -0.21 -0.37
CA TYR A 51 6.00 -1.04 0.84
C TYR A 51 5.17 -0.38 1.93
N LYS A 52 5.35 0.93 2.13
CA LYS A 52 4.58 1.66 3.14
C LYS A 52 3.10 1.69 2.83
N ALA A 53 2.72 1.71 1.55
CA ALA A 53 1.32 1.62 1.15
C ALA A 53 0.70 0.29 1.59
N VAL A 54 1.42 -0.82 1.39
CA VAL A 54 0.96 -2.15 1.81
C VAL A 54 0.83 -2.23 3.32
N ILE A 55 1.86 -1.75 4.04
CA ILE A 55 1.86 -1.74 5.51
C ILE A 55 0.68 -0.91 6.03
N PHE A 56 0.50 0.29 5.49
CA PHE A 56 -0.62 1.17 5.86
C PHE A 56 -1.96 0.48 5.62
N ALA A 57 -2.12 -0.16 4.46
CA ALA A 57 -3.37 -0.83 4.10
C ALA A 57 -3.75 -1.90 5.10
N LEU A 58 -2.80 -2.75 5.49
CA LEU A 58 -3.07 -3.85 6.42
C LEU A 58 -3.34 -3.33 7.84
N LYS A 59 -2.57 -2.35 8.30
CA LYS A 59 -2.80 -1.75 9.61
C LYS A 59 -4.13 -1.01 9.66
N LYS A 60 -4.46 -0.28 8.59
CA LYS A 60 -5.70 0.50 8.52
C LYS A 60 -6.93 -0.39 8.47
N PHE A 61 -6.83 -1.50 7.75
CA PHE A 61 -7.92 -2.49 7.73
C PHE A 61 -8.22 -2.98 9.15
N LYS A 62 -7.20 -3.35 9.91
CA LYS A 62 -7.36 -3.81 11.28
C LYS A 62 -7.97 -2.73 12.18
N ALA A 63 -7.50 -1.49 12.04
CA ALA A 63 -8.00 -0.37 12.83
C ALA A 63 -9.47 -0.08 12.51
N LEU A 64 -9.85 -0.20 11.23
CA LEU A 64 -11.18 0.13 10.77
C LEU A 64 -12.20 -0.98 11.08
N PHE A 65 -11.84 -2.24 10.84
CA PHE A 65 -12.77 -3.37 10.95
C PHE A 65 -12.56 -4.24 12.17
N GLY A 66 -11.45 -4.09 12.86
CA GLY A 66 -11.15 -4.84 14.07
C GLY A 66 -10.40 -6.15 13.83
N LYS A 67 -9.77 -6.62 14.89
CA LYS A 67 -8.93 -7.83 14.88
C LYS A 67 -9.73 -9.07 14.50
N LYS A 68 -10.92 -9.23 15.04
CA LYS A 68 -11.75 -10.42 14.83
C LYS A 68 -12.15 -10.57 13.36
N LEU A 69 -12.56 -9.48 12.72
CA LEU A 69 -12.89 -9.53 11.30
C LEU A 69 -11.64 -9.83 10.48
N ALA A 70 -10.51 -9.21 10.80
CA ALA A 70 -9.25 -9.46 10.09
C ALA A 70 -8.88 -10.95 10.11
N GLU A 71 -8.97 -11.60 11.25
CA GLU A 71 -8.68 -13.02 11.40
C GLU A 71 -9.53 -13.93 10.51
N ASN A 72 -10.69 -13.45 10.08
CA ASN A 72 -11.63 -14.18 9.23
C ASN A 72 -11.65 -13.67 7.79
N THR A 73 -10.69 -12.83 7.43
CA THR A 73 -10.67 -12.18 6.12
C THR A 73 -9.51 -12.65 5.26
N ASP A 74 -9.81 -12.94 4.00
CA ASP A 74 -8.81 -13.12 2.95
C ASP A 74 -8.64 -11.78 2.26
N VAL A 75 -7.42 -11.26 2.24
CA VAL A 75 -7.09 -9.98 1.61
C VAL A 75 -6.26 -10.24 0.36
N GLU A 76 -6.66 -9.62 -0.74
CA GLU A 76 -5.86 -9.58 -1.95
C GLU A 76 -5.36 -8.15 -2.15
N ILE A 77 -4.05 -7.96 -2.01
CA ILE A 77 -3.40 -6.68 -2.28
C ILE A 77 -3.06 -6.63 -3.77
N ARG A 78 -3.54 -5.61 -4.44
CA ARG A 78 -3.23 -5.37 -5.86
C ARG A 78 -2.35 -4.13 -5.98
N ALA A 79 -1.22 -4.27 -6.63
CA ALA A 79 -0.26 -3.19 -6.80
C ALA A 79 0.36 -3.24 -8.19
N ASP A 80 0.81 -2.09 -8.69
CA ASP A 80 1.38 -1.98 -10.02
C ASP A 80 2.91 -1.95 -10.04
N SER A 81 3.56 -2.22 -8.92
CA SER A 81 5.00 -2.43 -8.87
C SER A 81 5.30 -3.92 -8.97
N GLU A 82 5.72 -4.36 -10.14
CA GLU A 82 6.08 -5.78 -10.36
C GLU A 82 7.19 -6.22 -9.41
N LEU A 83 8.21 -5.37 -9.22
CA LEU A 83 9.32 -5.67 -8.32
C LEU A 83 8.84 -5.94 -6.91
N VAL A 84 8.05 -5.02 -6.35
CA VAL A 84 7.57 -5.14 -4.97
C VAL A 84 6.65 -6.36 -4.81
N VAL A 85 5.75 -6.60 -5.75
CA VAL A 85 4.86 -7.77 -5.70
C VAL A 85 5.67 -9.06 -5.73
N LYS A 86 6.67 -9.16 -6.59
CA LYS A 86 7.54 -10.34 -6.68
C LYS A 86 8.38 -10.53 -5.44
N GLN A 87 8.86 -9.46 -4.84
CA GLN A 87 9.55 -9.52 -3.55
C GLN A 87 8.63 -10.07 -2.47
N LEU A 88 7.42 -9.53 -2.36
CA LEU A 88 6.45 -9.97 -1.36
C LEU A 88 6.00 -11.41 -1.56
N ASN A 89 6.01 -11.89 -2.80
CA ASN A 89 5.68 -13.28 -3.13
C ASN A 89 6.87 -14.23 -2.97
N GLY A 90 8.02 -13.72 -2.55
CA GLY A 90 9.20 -14.55 -2.31
C GLY A 90 9.94 -14.98 -3.57
N GLU A 91 9.75 -14.28 -4.68
CA GLU A 91 10.37 -14.63 -5.97
C GLU A 91 11.71 -13.92 -6.19
N TYR A 92 11.98 -12.83 -5.48
CA TYR A 92 13.21 -12.04 -5.60
C TYR A 92 13.91 -11.89 -4.26
N ARG A 93 15.24 -11.89 -4.31
CA ARG A 93 16.07 -11.63 -3.14
C ARG A 93 15.90 -10.18 -2.68
N LEU A 94 15.98 -10.00 -1.37
CA LEU A 94 15.93 -8.67 -0.73
C LEU A 94 17.33 -8.32 -0.26
N GLU A 95 17.98 -7.39 -0.93
CA GLU A 95 19.36 -7.00 -0.59
C GLU A 95 19.44 -5.69 0.19
N ASN A 96 18.46 -4.80 0.01
CA ASN A 96 18.43 -3.51 0.68
C ASN A 96 17.94 -3.69 2.13
N PRO A 97 18.74 -3.28 3.14
CA PRO A 97 18.37 -3.48 4.55
C PRO A 97 17.07 -2.82 4.96
N LYS A 98 16.77 -1.65 4.41
CA LYS A 98 15.54 -0.93 4.72
C LYS A 98 14.31 -1.65 4.16
N ILE A 99 14.42 -2.17 2.95
CA ILE A 99 13.37 -2.97 2.32
C ILE A 99 13.19 -4.28 3.10
N GLN A 100 14.27 -4.89 3.58
CA GLN A 100 14.18 -6.08 4.41
C GLN A 100 13.34 -5.84 5.66
N GLN A 101 13.50 -4.68 6.32
CA GLN A 101 12.71 -4.32 7.49
C GLN A 101 11.23 -4.17 7.14
N PHE A 102 10.92 -3.52 6.03
CA PHE A 102 9.53 -3.38 5.58
C PHE A 102 8.92 -4.73 5.22
N PHE A 103 9.70 -5.59 4.56
CA PHE A 103 9.25 -6.94 4.23
C PHE A 103 8.86 -7.72 5.50
N ILE A 104 9.71 -7.66 6.53
CA ILE A 104 9.44 -8.33 7.81
C ILE A 104 8.15 -7.79 8.44
N GLU A 105 7.94 -6.49 8.37
CA GLU A 105 6.72 -5.87 8.90
C GLU A 105 5.48 -6.39 8.18
N VAL A 106 5.52 -6.46 6.85
CA VAL A 106 4.42 -7.04 6.06
C VAL A 106 4.22 -8.51 6.41
N TRP A 107 5.31 -9.25 6.50
CA TRP A 107 5.28 -10.68 6.87
C TRP A 107 4.54 -10.89 8.18
N ASN A 108 4.89 -10.09 9.20
CA ASN A 108 4.24 -10.21 10.50
C ASN A 108 2.76 -9.80 10.46
N LEU A 109 2.44 -8.75 9.72
CA LEU A 109 1.05 -8.30 9.57
C LEU A 109 0.15 -9.34 8.89
N LYS A 110 0.71 -10.16 8.00
CA LYS A 110 -0.06 -11.21 7.33
C LYS A 110 -0.72 -12.16 8.31
N PHE A 111 -0.08 -12.43 9.45
CA PHE A 111 -0.59 -13.37 10.45
C PHE A 111 -1.80 -12.84 11.20
N ASP A 112 -2.10 -11.55 11.08
CA ASP A 112 -3.29 -10.96 11.66
C ASP A 112 -4.55 -11.22 10.83
N PHE A 113 -4.36 -11.77 9.62
CA PHE A 113 -5.44 -12.07 8.68
C PHE A 113 -5.52 -13.57 8.43
N ARG A 114 -6.65 -14.02 7.90
CA ARG A 114 -6.77 -15.40 7.47
C ARG A 114 -5.80 -15.70 6.32
N SER A 115 -5.70 -14.81 5.36
CA SER A 115 -4.68 -14.87 4.32
C SER A 115 -4.45 -13.47 3.71
N VAL A 116 -3.25 -13.24 3.21
CA VAL A 116 -2.92 -12.04 2.45
C VAL A 116 -2.17 -12.50 1.21
N LYS A 117 -2.70 -12.16 0.04
CA LYS A 117 -2.08 -12.47 -1.25
C LYS A 117 -1.72 -11.17 -1.95
N PHE A 118 -0.64 -11.20 -2.73
CA PHE A 118 -0.16 -10.04 -3.49
C PHE A 118 -0.26 -10.33 -4.97
N LYS A 119 -0.92 -9.43 -5.71
CA LYS A 119 -1.14 -9.57 -7.14
C LYS A 119 -0.66 -8.33 -7.88
N TYR A 120 0.17 -8.55 -8.90
CA TYR A 120 0.57 -7.49 -9.80
C TYR A 120 -0.58 -7.15 -10.76
N ILE A 121 -0.84 -5.86 -10.94
CA ILE A 121 -1.78 -5.35 -11.94
C ILE A 121 -1.10 -4.24 -12.74
N PRO A 122 -1.47 -4.04 -14.01
CA PRO A 122 -0.91 -2.93 -14.77
C PRO A 122 -1.39 -1.59 -14.22
N ARG A 123 -0.59 -0.57 -14.47
CA ARG A 123 -0.83 0.78 -13.95
C ARG A 123 -2.21 1.33 -14.32
N GLU A 124 -2.66 1.07 -15.53
CA GLU A 124 -3.98 1.53 -16.01
C GLU A 124 -5.15 0.91 -15.24
N LYS A 125 -4.91 -0.13 -14.46
CA LYS A 125 -5.91 -0.76 -13.58
C LYS A 125 -5.77 -0.33 -12.12
N ASN A 126 -4.82 0.57 -11.83
CA ASN A 126 -4.57 1.07 -10.48
C ASN A 126 -4.72 2.60 -10.40
N LYS A 127 -5.58 3.15 -11.24
CA LYS A 127 -5.71 4.62 -11.42
C LYS A 127 -6.16 5.33 -10.15
N GLU A 128 -7.09 4.75 -9.40
CA GLU A 128 -7.63 5.42 -8.22
C GLU A 128 -6.57 5.53 -7.11
N ALA A 129 -5.81 4.47 -6.85
CA ALA A 129 -4.72 4.52 -5.88
C ALA A 129 -3.65 5.52 -6.33
N ASP A 130 -3.30 5.53 -7.62
CA ASP A 130 -2.36 6.49 -8.19
C ASP A 130 -2.84 7.93 -8.01
N ARG A 131 -4.12 8.19 -8.29
CA ARG A 131 -4.72 9.50 -8.10
C ARG A 131 -4.59 9.98 -6.66
N LEU A 132 -4.82 9.09 -5.70
CA LEU A 132 -4.70 9.40 -4.28
C LEU A 132 -3.27 9.75 -3.88
N VAL A 133 -2.27 9.07 -4.44
CA VAL A 133 -0.85 9.40 -4.24
C VAL A 133 -0.59 10.84 -4.70
N ASN A 134 -1.00 11.16 -5.92
CA ASN A 134 -0.75 12.48 -6.50
C ASN A 134 -1.49 13.58 -5.73
N GLU A 135 -2.71 13.32 -5.32
CA GLU A 135 -3.49 14.25 -4.52
C GLU A 135 -2.80 14.54 -3.18
N ALA A 136 -2.27 13.52 -2.52
CA ALA A 136 -1.53 13.68 -1.26
C ALA A 136 -0.26 14.50 -1.46
N LEU A 137 0.49 14.25 -2.55
CA LEU A 137 1.70 14.99 -2.87
C LEU A 137 1.40 16.44 -3.26
N ASP A 138 0.36 16.67 -4.02
CA ASP A 138 -0.08 18.01 -4.42
C ASP A 138 -0.54 18.83 -3.21
N GLY A 139 -1.27 18.20 -2.29
CA GLY A 139 -1.70 18.83 -1.06
C GLY A 139 -0.55 19.25 -0.17
N ALA A 140 0.48 18.42 -0.04
CA ALA A 140 1.69 18.75 0.70
C ALA A 140 2.46 19.90 0.06
N ALA A 141 2.58 19.90 -1.28
CA ALA A 141 3.23 20.99 -2.01
C ALA A 141 2.45 22.29 -1.86
N GLY A 142 1.11 22.25 -1.96
CA GLY A 142 0.24 23.39 -1.77
C GLY A 142 0.34 23.99 -0.37
N ALA A 143 0.37 23.13 0.65
CA ALA A 143 0.56 23.58 2.02
C ALA A 143 1.88 24.31 2.23
N LYS A 144 2.95 23.88 1.55
CA LYS A 144 4.24 24.54 1.61
C LYS A 144 4.25 25.91 0.92
N THR A 145 3.48 26.09 -0.12
CA THR A 145 3.44 27.36 -0.86
C THR A 145 2.58 28.42 -0.17
N LEU A 146 1.71 28.02 0.75
CA LEU A 146 0.87 28.94 1.51
C LEU A 146 1.61 29.61 2.67
N PHE A 147 2.74 29.09 3.03
CA PHE A 147 3.56 29.59 4.13
C PHE A 147 4.97 29.90 3.69
#